data_33ad7c8002926d4ea7c5b67ad1695fec
#
_entry.id   33ad7c8002926d4ea7c5b67ad1695fec
#
_cell.length_a   1.000
_cell.length_b   1.000
_cell.length_c   1.000
_cell.angle_alpha   90.00
_cell.angle_beta   90.00
_cell.angle_gamma   90.00
#
_symmetry.space_group_name_H-M   'P 1'
#
loop_
_entity.id
_entity.type
_entity.pdbx_description
1 polymer ?
#
loop_
_entity_poly.entity_id
_entity_poly.type
_entity_poly.pdbx_seq_one_letter_code
_entity_poly.pdbx_strand_id
1 'polypeptide(L)'
;MYTYKAKCLRVIDGDTIVAEVDLGFDTYKKVRVRLEGIDAPEVRTRDLKEKAKGIQSKEYLEDIFATNREFILVSNKVDKYGRCLGTIYMEDININEEMLDIGLAEVYK
;
A
#
# COMPACT_ATOMS: atom_id res chain seq x y z
N MET A 1 -3.01 15.30 10.16
CA MET A 1 -2.78 14.50 8.95
C MET A 1 -1.58 15.04 8.20
N TYR A 2 -0.68 14.20 7.81
CA TYR A 2 0.57 14.58 7.15
C TYR A 2 0.63 14.02 5.75
N THR A 3 1.24 14.79 4.84
CA THR A 3 1.41 14.42 3.44
C THR A 3 2.90 14.36 3.13
N TYR A 4 3.34 13.24 2.56
CA TYR A 4 4.76 13.00 2.28
C TYR A 4 4.96 12.58 0.83
N LYS A 5 6.10 12.95 0.26
CA LYS A 5 6.60 12.29 -0.95
C LYS A 5 7.24 10.97 -0.52
N ALA A 6 6.97 9.92 -1.26
CA ALA A 6 7.50 8.60 -0.93
C ALA A 6 7.81 7.81 -2.20
N LYS A 7 8.57 6.74 -2.01
CA LYS A 7 8.98 5.84 -3.09
C LYS A 7 8.73 4.41 -2.64
N CYS A 8 8.05 3.62 -3.45
CA CYS A 8 7.83 2.21 -3.16
C CYS A 8 9.11 1.43 -3.38
N LEU A 9 9.57 0.71 -2.36
CA LEU A 9 10.74 -0.15 -2.44
C LEU A 9 10.34 -1.57 -2.82
N ARG A 10 9.24 -2.08 -2.28
CA ARG A 10 8.68 -3.38 -2.65
C ARG A 10 7.25 -3.51 -2.16
N VAL A 11 6.51 -4.40 -2.80
CA VAL A 11 5.14 -4.76 -2.41
C VAL A 11 5.20 -6.07 -1.62
N ILE A 12 4.56 -6.10 -0.44
CA ILE A 12 4.49 -7.31 0.40
C ILE A 12 3.19 -8.06 0.10
N ASP A 13 2.07 -7.37 0.17
CA ASP A 13 0.73 -7.88 -0.13
C ASP A 13 -0.06 -6.81 -0.87
N GLY A 14 -1.27 -7.12 -1.30
CA GLY A 14 -2.13 -6.15 -1.95
C GLY A 14 -2.57 -4.97 -1.08
N ASP A 15 -2.22 -4.98 0.19
CA ASP A 15 -2.55 -3.91 1.13
C ASP A 15 -1.36 -3.43 1.97
N THR A 16 -0.15 -3.92 1.66
CA THR A 16 1.06 -3.59 2.43
C THR A 16 2.26 -3.44 1.53
N ILE A 17 2.95 -2.33 1.65
CA ILE A 17 4.19 -2.05 0.92
C ILE A 17 5.30 -1.61 1.88
N VAL A 18 6.53 -1.69 1.41
CA VAL A 18 7.67 -1.04 2.05
C VAL A 18 8.00 0.19 1.24
N ALA A 19 8.11 1.33 1.89
CA ALA A 19 8.36 2.61 1.24
C ALA A 19 9.48 3.37 1.91
N GLU A 20 10.14 4.21 1.13
CA GLU A 20 11.06 5.22 1.63
C GLU A 20 10.33 6.54 1.63
N VAL A 21 10.18 7.15 2.79
CA VAL A 21 9.42 8.39 2.98
C VAL A 21 10.38 9.55 3.13
N ASP A 22 10.17 10.61 2.35
CA ASP A 22 10.93 11.85 2.43
C ASP A 22 10.38 12.70 3.59
N LEU A 23 11.21 12.87 4.62
CA LEU A 23 10.85 13.65 5.81
C LEU A 23 11.33 15.11 5.72
N GLY A 24 11.90 15.48 4.58
CA GLY A 24 12.52 16.80 4.43
C GLY A 24 13.94 16.83 4.96
N PHE A 25 14.68 17.92 4.66
CA PHE A 25 16.06 18.11 5.11
C PHE A 25 17.00 16.97 4.71
N ASP A 26 16.77 16.36 3.52
CA ASP A 26 17.53 15.20 3.05
C ASP A 26 17.46 14.01 4.00
N THR A 27 16.37 13.91 4.77
CA THR A 27 16.15 12.80 5.71
C THR A 27 15.08 11.87 5.16
N TYR A 28 15.39 10.58 5.07
CA TYR A 28 14.49 9.55 4.55
C TYR A 28 14.31 8.45 5.59
N LYS A 29 13.10 7.91 5.65
CA LYS A 29 12.81 6.82 6.56
C LYS A 29 12.14 5.69 5.79
N LYS A 30 12.66 4.48 5.99
CA LYS A 30 12.07 3.26 5.46
C LYS A 30 10.96 2.80 6.41
N VAL A 31 9.74 2.65 5.91
CA VAL A 31 8.58 2.26 6.71
C VAL A 31 7.77 1.20 5.98
N ARG A 32 7.02 0.41 6.75
CA ARG A 32 5.95 -0.41 6.21
C ARG A 32 4.69 0.43 6.18
N VAL A 33 4.04 0.46 5.03
CA VAL A 33 2.77 1.17 4.86
C VAL A 33 1.67 0.14 4.69
N ARG A 34 0.70 0.17 5.61
CA ARG A 34 -0.55 -0.59 5.50
C ARG A 34 -1.57 0.34 4.87
N LEU A 35 -2.14 -0.05 3.73
CA LEU A 35 -3.15 0.76 3.06
C LEU A 35 -4.39 0.84 3.94
N GLU A 36 -4.73 2.06 4.37
CA GLU A 36 -5.82 2.29 5.31
C GLU A 36 -7.17 2.05 4.67
N GLY A 37 -8.07 1.44 5.42
CA GLY A 37 -9.47 1.27 5.02
C GLY A 37 -9.75 0.08 4.12
N ILE A 38 -8.74 -0.66 3.69
CA ILE A 38 -8.92 -1.82 2.82
C ILE A 38 -8.25 -3.06 3.41
N ASP A 39 -8.68 -4.21 2.92
CA ASP A 39 -8.10 -5.50 3.28
C ASP A 39 -8.02 -6.34 2.02
N ALA A 40 -6.82 -6.73 1.64
CA ALA A 40 -6.58 -7.57 0.47
C ALA A 40 -6.45 -9.04 0.90
N PRO A 41 -6.77 -10.00 0.00
CA PRO A 41 -6.54 -11.41 0.31
C PRO A 41 -5.07 -11.68 0.58
N GLU A 42 -4.80 -12.61 1.49
CA GLU A 42 -3.44 -12.94 1.88
C GLU A 42 -2.74 -13.78 0.81
N VAL A 43 -1.46 -13.50 0.59
CA VAL A 43 -0.60 -14.31 -0.27
C VAL A 43 -0.12 -15.54 0.50
N ARG A 44 0.17 -15.38 1.80
CA ARG A 44 0.63 -16.47 2.68
C ARG A 44 -0.56 -17.16 3.34
N THR A 45 -1.22 -18.05 2.60
CA THR A 45 -2.36 -18.81 3.11
C THR A 45 -2.34 -20.20 2.49
N ARG A 46 -2.96 -21.17 3.16
CA ARG A 46 -3.15 -22.52 2.63
C ARG A 46 -4.37 -22.63 1.73
N ASP A 47 -5.26 -21.66 1.80
CA ASP A 47 -6.43 -21.59 0.92
C ASP A 47 -5.99 -21.16 -0.46
N LEU A 48 -6.05 -22.08 -1.42
CA LEU A 48 -5.57 -21.83 -2.79
C LEU A 48 -6.37 -20.73 -3.51
N LYS A 49 -7.66 -20.61 -3.22
CA LYS A 49 -8.49 -19.57 -3.83
C LYS A 49 -8.11 -18.20 -3.30
N GLU A 50 -7.95 -18.07 -1.97
CA GLU A 50 -7.52 -16.84 -1.36
C GLU A 50 -6.12 -16.47 -1.82
N LYS A 51 -5.21 -17.43 -1.89
CA LYS A 51 -3.84 -17.20 -2.35
C LYS A 51 -3.80 -16.66 -3.77
N ALA A 52 -4.61 -17.23 -4.67
CA ALA A 52 -4.68 -16.77 -6.07
C ALA A 52 -5.16 -15.32 -6.14
N LYS A 53 -6.17 -14.97 -5.35
CA LYS A 53 -6.67 -13.58 -5.27
C LYS A 53 -5.63 -12.65 -4.65
N GLY A 54 -4.93 -13.11 -3.62
CA GLY A 54 -3.86 -12.35 -2.96
C GLY A 54 -2.72 -12.04 -3.91
N ILE A 55 -2.30 -13.00 -4.71
CA ILE A 55 -1.27 -12.83 -5.73
C ILE A 55 -1.73 -11.81 -6.77
N GLN A 56 -2.97 -11.89 -7.20
CA GLN A 56 -3.54 -10.95 -8.17
C GLN A 56 -3.53 -9.51 -7.62
N SER A 57 -3.93 -9.31 -6.38
CA SER A 57 -3.93 -8.00 -5.74
C SER A 57 -2.52 -7.46 -5.58
N LYS A 58 -1.57 -8.31 -5.17
CA LYS A 58 -0.17 -7.94 -5.04
C LYS A 58 0.43 -7.55 -6.39
N GLU A 59 0.18 -8.34 -7.43
CA GLU A 59 0.70 -8.06 -8.77
C GLU A 59 0.15 -6.75 -9.33
N TYR A 60 -1.08 -6.40 -9.03
CA TYR A 60 -1.66 -5.12 -9.44
C TYR A 60 -0.83 -3.95 -8.89
N LEU A 61 -0.49 -3.98 -7.60
CA LEU A 61 0.37 -2.95 -7.00
C LEU A 61 1.78 -2.98 -7.59
N GLU A 62 2.33 -4.17 -7.79
CA GLU A 62 3.66 -4.30 -8.40
C GLU A 62 3.70 -3.68 -9.79
N ASP A 63 2.66 -3.89 -10.59
CA ASP A 63 2.55 -3.33 -11.93
C ASP A 63 2.47 -1.80 -11.92
N ILE A 64 1.68 -1.24 -10.99
CA ILE A 64 1.58 0.22 -10.83
C ILE A 64 2.95 0.82 -10.52
N PHE A 65 3.65 0.24 -9.54
CA PHE A 65 4.95 0.76 -9.11
C PHE A 65 6.10 0.39 -10.05
N ALA A 66 5.90 -0.57 -10.95
CA ALA A 66 6.89 -0.87 -11.98
C ALA A 66 7.05 0.29 -12.97
N THR A 67 5.95 1.00 -13.26
CA THR A 67 5.96 2.17 -14.14
C THR A 67 6.53 3.40 -13.45
N ASN A 68 6.10 3.65 -12.20
CA ASN A 68 6.55 4.78 -11.41
C ASN A 68 6.49 4.41 -9.93
N ARG A 69 7.64 4.44 -9.27
CA ARG A 69 7.73 4.10 -7.84
C ARG A 69 7.36 5.24 -6.92
N GLU A 70 7.33 6.47 -7.42
CA GLU A 70 7.04 7.64 -6.61
C GLU A 70 5.54 7.81 -6.40
N PHE A 71 5.16 8.19 -5.19
CA PHE A 71 3.76 8.43 -4.85
C PHE A 71 3.67 9.45 -3.70
N ILE A 72 2.46 9.89 -3.43
CA ILE A 72 2.16 10.74 -2.29
C ILE A 72 1.50 9.87 -1.22
N LEU A 73 2.07 9.92 -0.03
CA LEU A 73 1.55 9.20 1.13
C LEU A 73 0.83 10.18 2.05
N VAL A 74 -0.42 9.91 2.35
CA VAL A 74 -1.17 10.65 3.35
C VAL A 74 -1.35 9.74 4.55
N SER A 75 -0.80 10.14 5.70
CA SER A 75 -0.83 9.32 6.91
C SER A 75 -1.02 10.19 8.15
N ASN A 76 -1.74 9.68 9.12
CA ASN A 76 -1.95 10.37 10.40
C ASN A 76 -1.78 9.45 11.61
N LYS A 77 -1.46 8.19 11.41
CA LYS A 77 -1.32 7.26 12.54
C LYS A 77 -0.50 6.02 12.19
N VAL A 78 -0.11 5.30 13.23
CA VAL A 78 0.62 4.05 13.17
C VAL A 78 -0.29 2.97 13.77
N ASP A 79 -0.31 1.77 13.19
CA ASP A 79 -1.10 0.69 13.74
C ASP A 79 -0.39 0.02 14.94
N LYS A 80 -1.05 -0.94 15.58
CA LYS A 80 -0.52 -1.63 16.77
C LYS A 80 0.74 -2.46 16.50
N TYR A 81 1.06 -2.70 15.22
CA TYR A 81 2.26 -3.44 14.81
C TYR A 81 3.38 -2.52 14.34
N GLY A 82 3.23 -1.21 14.50
CA GLY A 82 4.23 -0.24 14.09
C GLY A 82 4.22 0.10 12.60
N ARG A 83 3.22 -0.38 11.85
CA ARG A 83 3.08 -0.02 10.44
C ARG A 83 2.40 1.33 10.31
N CYS A 84 2.87 2.11 9.35
CA CYS A 84 2.22 3.37 9.01
C CYS A 84 0.90 3.07 8.30
N LEU A 85 -0.21 3.61 8.81
CA LEU A 85 -1.50 3.52 8.15
C LEU A 85 -1.64 4.70 7.21
N GLY A 86 -1.84 4.43 5.92
CA GLY A 86 -1.83 5.51 4.96
C GLY A 86 -2.66 5.28 3.72
N THR A 87 -2.89 6.39 3.01
CA THR A 87 -3.54 6.40 1.71
C THR A 87 -2.49 6.77 0.67
N ILE A 88 -2.47 6.03 -0.42
CA ILE A 88 -1.53 6.21 -1.51
C ILE A 88 -2.21 6.94 -2.66
N TYR A 89 -1.60 8.05 -3.10
CA TYR A 89 -2.05 8.79 -4.29
C TYR A 89 -0.98 8.74 -5.35
N MET A 90 -1.36 8.36 -6.56
CA MET A 90 -0.51 8.40 -7.74
C MET A 90 -1.25 9.18 -8.82
N GLU A 91 -0.68 10.30 -9.25
CA GLU A 91 -1.30 11.15 -10.28
C GLU A 91 -2.76 11.49 -9.95
N ASP A 92 -3.00 11.88 -8.69
CA ASP A 92 -4.32 12.23 -8.15
C ASP A 92 -5.31 11.06 -8.03
N ILE A 93 -4.87 9.83 -8.29
CA ILE A 93 -5.67 8.63 -8.10
C ILE A 93 -5.43 8.09 -6.69
N ASN A 94 -6.52 7.91 -5.94
CA ASN A 94 -6.49 7.25 -4.63
C ASN A 94 -6.41 5.74 -4.86
N ILE A 95 -5.23 5.17 -4.67
CA ILE A 95 -4.98 3.75 -4.94
C ILE A 95 -5.76 2.86 -3.97
N ASN A 96 -5.93 3.28 -2.71
CA ASN A 96 -6.74 2.51 -1.76
C ASN A 96 -8.17 2.32 -2.27
N GLU A 97 -8.79 3.40 -2.75
CA GLU A 97 -10.15 3.33 -3.32
C GLU A 97 -10.17 2.54 -4.63
N GLU A 98 -9.16 2.72 -5.48
CA GLU A 98 -9.06 2.00 -6.74
C GLU A 98 -9.07 0.49 -6.50
N MET A 99 -8.35 0.01 -5.49
CA MET A 99 -8.33 -1.42 -5.14
C MET A 99 -9.72 -1.94 -4.76
N LEU A 100 -10.51 -1.13 -4.09
CA LEU A 100 -11.90 -1.49 -3.76
C LEU A 100 -12.78 -1.52 -5.02
N ASP A 101 -12.64 -0.50 -5.87
CA ASP A 101 -13.48 -0.32 -7.05
C ASP A 101 -13.29 -1.45 -8.06
N ILE A 102 -12.08 -1.93 -8.23
CA ILE A 102 -11.78 -3.03 -9.17
C ILE A 102 -11.89 -4.41 -8.54
N GLY A 103 -12.30 -4.49 -7.28
CA GLY A 103 -12.57 -5.78 -6.61
C GLY A 103 -11.34 -6.54 -6.13
N LEU A 104 -10.18 -5.88 -6.04
CA LEU A 104 -8.94 -6.51 -5.58
C LEU A 104 -8.74 -6.41 -4.07
N ALA A 105 -9.58 -5.67 -3.37
CA ALA A 105 -9.61 -5.56 -1.92
C ALA A 105 -11.03 -5.33 -1.45
N GLU A 106 -11.25 -5.59 -0.17
CA GLU A 106 -12.53 -5.36 0.51
C GLU A 106 -12.35 -4.23 1.52
N VAL A 107 -13.47 -3.65 1.94
CA VAL A 107 -13.45 -2.64 3.01
C VAL A 107 -13.00 -3.31 4.30
N TYR A 108 -12.02 -2.74 4.94
CA TYR A 108 -11.53 -3.21 6.25
C TYR A 108 -12.50 -2.80 7.35
N LYS A 109 -12.97 -3.79 8.08
CA LYS A 109 -13.94 -3.58 9.17
C LYS A 109 -13.29 -3.64 10.54
#